data_3c36be7cd458255b7500a1a5a0a7ad80
#
_entry.id   3c36be7cd458255b7500a1a5a0a7ad80
#
_cell.length_a   1.000
_cell.length_b   1.000
_cell.length_c   1.000
_cell.angle_alpha   90.00
_cell.angle_beta   90.00
_cell.angle_gamma   90.00
#
_symmetry.space_group_name_H-M   'P 1'
#
loop_
_entity.id
_entity.type
_entity.pdbx_description
1 polymer ?
#
loop_
_entity_poly.entity_id
_entity_poly.type
_entity_poly.pdbx_seq_one_letter_code
_entity_poly.pdbx_strand_id
1 'polypeptide(L)'
;YHRDNAELIFKMLDRLLTEETTIEQFSENLGILIHFFCDYTCIYHANDHLYENHSILKHMKYEVMLHRYAAKKFLTLETVRMIPFKSVDEIKDYVCDLTSRLNQVPLTRSVAQDFDDMMLLSVSVLQYIMNQYEFHKLLISHDKR
;
A
#
# COMPACT_ATOMS: atom_id res chain seq x y z
N TYR A 1 13.25 4.93 -5.76
CA TYR A 1 13.38 4.55 -4.34
C TYR A 1 12.47 3.35 -3.99
N HIS A 2 11.19 3.40 -4.33
CA HIS A 2 10.26 2.30 -4.02
C HIS A 2 10.43 1.09 -4.95
N ARG A 3 10.83 1.27 -6.19
CA ARG A 3 11.16 0.16 -7.09
C ARG A 3 12.33 -0.67 -6.58
N ASP A 4 13.37 -0.02 -6.07
CA ASP A 4 14.57 -0.68 -5.56
C ASP A 4 14.28 -1.50 -4.29
N ASN A 5 13.21 -1.14 -3.57
CA ASN A 5 12.77 -1.82 -2.36
C ASN A 5 11.60 -2.79 -2.56
N ALA A 6 11.10 -2.95 -3.79
CA ALA A 6 9.94 -3.81 -4.06
C ALA A 6 10.18 -5.26 -3.62
N GLU A 7 11.37 -5.79 -3.86
CA GLU A 7 11.72 -7.14 -3.43
C GLU A 7 11.66 -7.29 -1.90
N LEU A 8 12.13 -6.29 -1.15
CA LEU A 8 12.08 -6.30 0.30
C LEU A 8 10.63 -6.29 0.81
N ILE A 9 9.77 -5.48 0.19
CA ILE A 9 8.35 -5.37 0.56
C ILE A 9 7.62 -6.69 0.32
N PHE A 10 7.88 -7.37 -0.80
CA PHE A 10 7.30 -8.67 -1.07
C PHE A 10 7.86 -9.78 -0.18
N LYS A 11 9.12 -9.71 0.23
CA LYS A 11 9.68 -10.57 1.29
C LYS A 11 8.97 -10.33 2.64
N MET A 12 8.66 -9.08 2.98
CA MET A 12 7.88 -8.77 4.18
C MET A 12 6.47 -9.38 4.11
N LEU A 13 5.82 -9.33 2.95
CA LEU A 13 4.51 -9.97 2.75
C LEU A 13 4.59 -11.48 2.94
N ASP A 14 5.56 -12.14 2.33
CA ASP A 14 5.77 -13.59 2.49
C ASP A 14 6.02 -13.97 3.97
N ARG A 15 6.84 -13.21 4.66
CA ARG A 15 7.12 -13.42 6.10
C ARG A 15 5.88 -13.22 6.95
N LEU A 16 5.11 -12.16 6.68
CA LEU A 16 3.85 -11.89 7.38
C LEU A 16 2.87 -13.07 7.28
N LEU A 17 2.85 -13.75 6.12
CA LEU A 17 1.95 -14.88 5.87
C LEU A 17 2.44 -16.20 6.46
N THR A 18 3.74 -16.37 6.70
CA THR A 18 4.36 -17.67 7.01
C THR A 18 4.95 -17.76 8.41
N GLU A 19 5.39 -16.67 9.01
CA GLU A 19 6.09 -16.68 10.30
C GLU A 19 5.11 -16.60 11.48
N GLU A 20 5.43 -17.33 12.55
CA GLU A 20 4.77 -17.14 13.83
C GLU A 20 5.19 -15.80 14.44
N THR A 21 4.23 -15.05 14.96
CA THR A 21 4.48 -13.72 15.50
C THR A 21 3.46 -13.36 16.58
N THR A 22 3.74 -12.33 17.35
CA THR A 22 2.74 -11.76 18.27
C THR A 22 1.74 -10.90 17.51
N ILE A 23 0.58 -10.65 18.10
CA ILE A 23 -0.45 -9.81 17.47
C ILE A 23 0.05 -8.37 17.28
N GLU A 24 0.87 -7.87 18.20
CA GLU A 24 1.48 -6.55 18.11
C GLU A 24 2.42 -6.46 16.91
N GLN A 25 3.34 -7.43 16.78
CA GLN A 25 4.28 -7.49 15.65
C GLN A 25 3.57 -7.68 14.32
N PHE A 26 2.53 -8.54 14.29
CA PHE A 26 1.71 -8.72 13.10
C PHE A 26 1.05 -7.41 12.68
N SER A 27 0.43 -6.70 13.63
CA SER A 27 -0.26 -5.42 13.37
C SER A 27 0.71 -4.34 12.90
N GLU A 28 1.90 -4.24 13.52
CA GLU A 28 2.94 -3.30 13.13
C GLU A 28 3.45 -3.58 11.71
N ASN A 29 3.81 -4.84 11.43
CA ASN A 29 4.30 -5.25 10.11
C ASN A 29 3.24 -5.08 9.02
N LEU A 30 1.98 -5.37 9.33
CA LEU A 30 0.85 -5.14 8.43
C LEU A 30 0.68 -3.65 8.12
N GLY A 31 0.76 -2.79 9.14
CA GLY A 31 0.68 -1.34 8.97
C GLY A 31 1.79 -0.79 8.08
N ILE A 32 3.04 -1.23 8.30
CA ILE A 32 4.19 -0.86 7.47
C ILE A 32 3.99 -1.34 6.03
N LEU A 33 3.55 -2.57 5.84
CA LEU A 33 3.32 -3.16 4.52
C LEU A 33 2.25 -2.39 3.74
N ILE A 34 1.11 -2.09 4.36
CA ILE A 34 0.03 -1.33 3.74
C ILE A 34 0.48 0.09 3.39
N HIS A 35 1.28 0.73 4.26
CA HIS A 35 1.87 2.04 3.95
C HIS A 35 2.67 2.01 2.64
N PHE A 36 3.54 1.02 2.44
CA PHE A 36 4.29 0.90 1.19
C PHE A 36 3.39 0.66 -0.03
N PHE A 37 2.33 -0.12 0.12
CA PHE A 37 1.35 -0.28 -0.98
C PHE A 37 0.62 1.01 -1.31
N CYS A 38 0.32 1.85 -0.31
CA CYS A 38 -0.20 3.19 -0.55
C CYS A 38 0.79 4.07 -1.33
N ASP A 39 2.07 4.00 -1.00
CA ASP A 39 3.12 4.78 -1.67
C ASP A 39 3.24 4.41 -3.16
N TYR A 40 3.08 3.13 -3.53
CA TYR A 40 3.09 2.71 -4.94
C TYR A 40 2.00 3.36 -5.79
N THR A 41 0.94 3.86 -5.19
CA THR A 41 -0.17 4.52 -5.90
C THR A 41 -0.02 6.04 -5.95
N CYS A 42 0.82 6.62 -5.11
CA CYS A 42 1.07 8.05 -5.08
C CYS A 42 2.04 8.44 -6.19
N ILE A 43 1.63 9.37 -7.07
CA ILE A 43 2.44 9.75 -8.23
C ILE A 43 3.81 10.31 -7.85
N TYR A 44 3.95 10.99 -6.72
CA TYR A 44 5.23 11.53 -6.26
C TYR A 44 6.23 10.47 -5.81
N HIS A 45 5.75 9.27 -5.45
CA HIS A 45 6.58 8.13 -5.11
C HIS A 45 6.79 7.17 -6.28
N ALA A 46 5.81 7.06 -7.17
CA ALA A 46 5.78 6.08 -8.25
C ALA A 46 6.38 6.60 -9.57
N ASN A 47 6.41 7.91 -9.79
CA ASN A 47 6.95 8.51 -11.02
C ASN A 47 8.41 8.95 -10.82
N ASP A 48 9.34 8.32 -11.54
CA ASP A 48 10.79 8.55 -11.40
C ASP A 48 11.17 10.01 -11.67
N HIS A 49 10.59 10.65 -12.69
CA HIS A 49 10.88 12.04 -13.01
C HIS A 49 10.43 13.01 -11.91
N LEU A 50 9.24 12.80 -11.36
CA LEU A 50 8.77 13.58 -10.22
C LEU A 50 9.58 13.34 -8.97
N TYR A 51 9.95 12.10 -8.70
CA TYR A 51 10.77 11.72 -7.55
C TYR A 51 12.14 12.40 -7.59
N GLU A 52 12.81 12.41 -8.74
CA GLU A 52 14.15 12.99 -8.90
C GLU A 52 14.15 14.53 -8.95
N ASN A 53 13.10 15.15 -9.47
CA ASN A 53 13.08 16.58 -9.77
C ASN A 53 12.05 17.39 -8.96
N HIS A 54 11.38 16.78 -8.01
CA HIS A 54 10.36 17.49 -7.25
C HIS A 54 10.93 18.37 -6.14
N SER A 55 10.25 19.48 -5.90
CA SER A 55 10.47 20.29 -4.70
C SER A 55 9.79 19.59 -3.51
N ILE A 56 10.51 19.47 -2.38
CA ILE A 56 9.97 18.94 -1.13
C ILE A 56 8.66 19.64 -0.74
N LEU A 57 8.58 20.95 -0.94
CA LEU A 57 7.37 21.73 -0.64
C LEU A 57 6.18 21.35 -1.51
N LYS A 58 6.40 21.04 -2.81
CA LYS A 58 5.35 20.59 -3.71
C LYS A 58 4.85 19.21 -3.32
N HIS A 59 5.75 18.31 -2.96
CA HIS A 59 5.43 16.98 -2.47
C HIS A 59 4.59 17.05 -1.19
N MET A 60 5.06 17.76 -0.15
CA MET A 60 4.32 17.95 1.09
C MET A 60 2.93 18.57 0.87
N LYS A 61 2.84 19.57 -0.02
CA LYS A 61 1.55 20.17 -0.37
C LYS A 61 0.61 19.13 -1.00
N TYR A 62 1.11 18.30 -1.88
CA TYR A 62 0.34 17.23 -2.52
C TYR A 62 -0.16 16.21 -1.49
N GLU A 63 0.70 15.75 -0.59
CA GLU A 63 0.32 14.83 0.49
C GLU A 63 -0.75 15.41 1.42
N VAL A 64 -0.63 16.69 1.77
CA VAL A 64 -1.69 17.37 2.54
C VAL A 64 -3.01 17.42 1.79
N MET A 65 -2.97 17.66 0.47
CA MET A 65 -4.18 17.65 -0.38
C MET A 65 -4.79 16.24 -0.45
N LEU A 66 -3.97 15.22 -0.63
CA LEU A 66 -4.39 13.82 -0.66
C LEU A 66 -5.01 13.40 0.68
N HIS A 67 -4.36 13.76 1.78
CA HIS A 67 -4.88 13.49 3.13
C HIS A 67 -6.25 14.16 3.37
N ARG A 68 -6.41 15.43 3.00
CA ARG A 68 -7.69 16.15 3.13
C ARG A 68 -8.78 15.54 2.25
N TYR A 69 -8.43 15.12 1.04
CA TYR A 69 -9.36 14.44 0.15
C TYR A 69 -9.80 13.10 0.75
N ALA A 70 -8.84 12.29 1.21
CA ALA A 70 -9.11 11.01 1.85
C ALA A 70 -10.03 11.16 3.07
N ALA A 71 -9.75 12.11 3.97
CA ALA A 71 -10.56 12.35 5.14
C ALA A 71 -12.03 12.66 4.81
N LYS A 72 -12.28 13.46 3.76
CA LYS A 72 -13.65 13.75 3.30
C LYS A 72 -14.31 12.56 2.63
N LYS A 73 -13.54 11.81 1.81
CA LYS A 73 -14.06 10.69 1.05
C LYS A 73 -14.43 9.51 1.95
N PHE A 74 -13.66 9.23 3.00
CA PHE A 74 -13.99 8.18 3.97
C PHE A 74 -15.34 8.36 4.63
N LEU A 75 -15.79 9.60 4.84
CA LEU A 75 -17.11 9.89 5.44
C LEU A 75 -18.28 9.55 4.50
N THR A 76 -18.01 9.43 3.20
CA THR A 76 -19.06 9.17 2.18
C THR A 76 -18.82 7.87 1.42
N LEU A 77 -17.87 7.04 1.87
CA LEU A 77 -17.51 5.80 1.19
C LEU A 77 -18.58 4.74 1.48
N GLU A 78 -19.37 4.39 0.47
CA GLU A 78 -20.41 3.37 0.59
C GLU A 78 -19.92 1.98 0.20
N THR A 79 -19.06 1.91 -0.80
CA THR A 79 -18.51 0.64 -1.34
C THR A 79 -17.05 0.78 -1.71
N VAL A 80 -16.29 -0.28 -1.49
CA VAL A 80 -14.90 -0.37 -1.91
C VAL A 80 -14.76 -1.49 -2.94
N ARG A 81 -14.16 -1.16 -4.09
CA ARG A 81 -13.81 -2.17 -5.10
C ARG A 81 -12.58 -2.96 -4.63
N MET A 82 -12.56 -4.24 -4.95
CA MET A 82 -11.43 -5.13 -4.64
C MET A 82 -11.04 -5.96 -5.86
N ILE A 83 -9.75 -6.23 -5.97
CA ILE A 83 -9.20 -7.20 -6.91
C ILE A 83 -9.04 -8.51 -6.15
N PRO A 84 -9.63 -9.63 -6.62
CA PRO A 84 -9.53 -10.92 -5.94
C PRO A 84 -8.19 -11.60 -6.24
N PHE A 85 -7.09 -11.08 -5.68
CA PHE A 85 -5.77 -11.69 -5.84
C PHE A 85 -5.75 -13.13 -5.33
N LYS A 86 -5.13 -14.01 -6.11
CA LYS A 86 -4.99 -15.44 -5.79
C LYS A 86 -3.58 -15.82 -5.35
N SER A 87 -2.59 -14.97 -5.62
CA SER A 87 -1.19 -15.21 -5.28
C SER A 87 -0.43 -13.91 -5.04
N VAL A 88 0.71 -14.02 -4.37
CA VAL A 88 1.66 -12.91 -4.22
C VAL A 88 2.19 -12.45 -5.58
N ASP A 89 2.37 -13.37 -6.53
CA ASP A 89 2.83 -13.03 -7.88
C ASP A 89 1.82 -12.15 -8.62
N GLU A 90 0.51 -12.37 -8.47
CA GLU A 90 -0.52 -11.50 -9.03
C GLU A 90 -0.45 -10.08 -8.43
N ILE A 91 -0.15 -9.95 -7.15
CA ILE A 91 0.05 -8.65 -6.49
C ILE A 91 1.30 -7.96 -7.07
N LYS A 92 2.40 -8.69 -7.23
CA LYS A 92 3.64 -8.18 -7.85
C LYS A 92 3.39 -7.66 -9.25
N ASP A 93 2.74 -8.46 -10.08
CA ASP A 93 2.43 -8.10 -11.47
C ASP A 93 1.55 -6.85 -11.52
N TYR A 94 0.55 -6.75 -10.67
CA TYR A 94 -0.31 -5.58 -10.57
C TYR A 94 0.47 -4.32 -10.17
N VAL A 95 1.33 -4.41 -9.16
CA VAL A 95 2.16 -3.28 -8.68
C VAL A 95 3.15 -2.86 -9.77
N CYS A 96 3.80 -3.80 -10.45
CA CYS A 96 4.70 -3.51 -11.57
C CYS A 96 3.97 -2.80 -12.72
N ASP A 97 2.79 -3.25 -13.07
CA ASP A 97 1.98 -2.64 -14.12
C ASP A 97 1.50 -1.25 -13.73
N LEU A 98 1.02 -1.07 -12.49
CA LEU A 98 0.59 0.22 -11.95
C LEU A 98 1.75 1.23 -11.95
N THR A 99 2.91 0.88 -11.42
CA THR A 99 4.07 1.78 -11.37
C THR A 99 4.58 2.12 -12.76
N SER A 100 4.55 1.17 -13.69
CA SER A 100 4.89 1.41 -15.10
C SER A 100 3.94 2.40 -15.76
N ARG A 101 2.65 2.27 -15.50
CA ARG A 101 1.64 3.23 -15.98
C ARG A 101 1.85 4.61 -15.39
N LEU A 102 2.10 4.71 -14.09
CA LEU A 102 2.33 6.00 -13.42
C LEU A 102 3.60 6.71 -13.90
N ASN A 103 4.60 5.97 -14.38
CA ASN A 103 5.78 6.57 -15.03
C ASN A 103 5.52 7.17 -16.42
N GLN A 104 4.43 6.77 -17.07
CA GLN A 104 4.10 7.21 -18.43
C GLN A 104 3.06 8.34 -18.45
N VAL A 105 2.38 8.60 -17.33
CA VAL A 105 1.33 9.64 -17.28
C VAL A 105 1.93 11.03 -17.25
N PRO A 106 1.31 12.00 -17.93
CA PRO A 106 1.61 13.41 -17.74
C PRO A 106 1.35 13.83 -16.28
N LEU A 107 2.09 14.84 -15.81
CA LEU A 107 2.04 15.36 -14.43
C LEU A 107 0.69 15.96 -13.98
N THR A 108 -0.40 15.62 -14.64
CA THR A 108 -1.77 16.11 -14.40
C THR A 108 -2.63 15.17 -13.58
N ARG A 109 -2.03 14.08 -13.04
CA ARG A 109 -2.76 13.13 -12.21
C ARG A 109 -3.34 13.80 -10.96
N SER A 110 -4.61 13.52 -10.65
CA SER A 110 -5.30 14.14 -9.53
C SER A 110 -5.16 13.33 -8.24
N VAL A 111 -5.32 14.00 -7.09
CA VAL A 111 -5.39 13.32 -5.77
C VAL A 111 -6.53 12.30 -5.69
N ALA A 112 -7.62 12.52 -6.43
CA ALA A 112 -8.75 11.57 -6.50
C ALA A 112 -8.33 10.25 -7.14
N GLN A 113 -7.56 10.30 -8.24
CA GLN A 113 -7.05 9.10 -8.91
C GLN A 113 -6.05 8.34 -8.04
N ASP A 114 -5.15 9.04 -7.36
CA ASP A 114 -4.21 8.41 -6.42
C ASP A 114 -4.95 7.77 -5.25
N PHE A 115 -5.97 8.44 -4.71
CA PHE A 115 -6.80 7.89 -3.64
C PHE A 115 -7.56 6.64 -4.08
N ASP A 116 -8.17 6.64 -5.27
CA ASP A 116 -8.92 5.49 -5.77
C ASP A 116 -8.02 4.27 -5.99
N ASP A 117 -6.82 4.47 -6.56
CA ASP A 117 -5.83 3.41 -6.72
C ASP A 117 -5.28 2.92 -5.37
N MET A 118 -5.05 3.83 -4.44
CA MET A 118 -4.62 3.52 -3.07
C MET A 118 -5.64 2.62 -2.37
N MET A 119 -6.91 2.99 -2.42
CA MET A 119 -7.98 2.21 -1.81
C MET A 119 -8.12 0.83 -2.47
N LEU A 120 -8.12 0.79 -3.80
CA LEU A 120 -8.22 -0.45 -4.55
C LEU A 120 -7.10 -1.41 -4.21
N LEU A 121 -5.85 -0.96 -4.26
CA LEU A 121 -4.69 -1.81 -3.99
C LEU A 121 -4.61 -2.23 -2.52
N SER A 122 -4.71 -1.29 -1.59
CA SER A 122 -4.55 -1.57 -0.15
C SER A 122 -5.62 -2.51 0.37
N VAL A 123 -6.89 -2.30 0.00
CA VAL A 123 -8.00 -3.16 0.43
C VAL A 123 -7.89 -4.54 -0.21
N SER A 124 -7.47 -4.62 -1.48
CA SER A 124 -7.28 -5.90 -2.18
C SER A 124 -6.15 -6.74 -1.56
N VAL A 125 -5.02 -6.09 -1.22
CA VAL A 125 -3.90 -6.75 -0.53
C VAL A 125 -4.30 -7.19 0.87
N LEU A 126 -4.99 -6.31 1.62
CA LEU A 126 -5.49 -6.65 2.95
C LEU A 126 -6.44 -7.85 2.90
N GLN A 127 -7.37 -7.88 1.95
CA GLN A 127 -8.29 -9.02 1.77
C GLN A 127 -7.53 -10.30 1.44
N TYR A 128 -6.52 -10.22 0.58
CA TYR A 128 -5.65 -11.36 0.27
C TYR A 128 -4.95 -11.89 1.53
N ILE A 129 -4.36 -10.99 2.33
CA ILE A 129 -3.71 -11.37 3.60
C ILE A 129 -4.70 -12.04 4.54
N MET A 130 -5.89 -11.45 4.72
CA MET A 130 -6.93 -11.99 5.59
C MET A 130 -7.42 -13.38 5.14
N ASN A 131 -7.44 -13.65 3.84
CA ASN A 131 -7.84 -14.94 3.29
C ASN A 131 -6.76 -16.02 3.40
N GLN A 132 -5.48 -15.63 3.37
CA GLN A 132 -4.34 -16.57 3.34
C GLN A 132 -3.70 -16.78 4.70
N TYR A 133 -3.79 -15.78 5.60
CA TYR A 133 -3.12 -15.86 6.88
C TYR A 133 -3.75 -16.92 7.79
N GLU A 134 -2.90 -17.77 8.35
CA GLU A 134 -3.29 -18.76 9.33
C GLU A 134 -3.25 -18.14 10.73
N PHE A 135 -4.38 -17.59 11.17
CA PHE A 135 -4.46 -16.85 12.45
C PHE A 135 -4.01 -17.61 13.69
N HIS A 136 -3.97 -18.96 13.64
CA HIS A 136 -3.40 -19.74 14.72
C HIS A 136 -1.90 -19.55 14.94
N LYS A 137 -1.20 -18.95 13.98
CA LYS A 137 0.21 -18.54 14.11
C LYS A 137 0.41 -17.26 14.94
N LEU A 138 -0.67 -16.54 15.27
CA LEU A 138 -0.59 -15.43 16.18
C LEU A 138 -0.39 -15.92 17.61
N LEU A 139 0.75 -15.59 18.17
CA LEU A 139 1.04 -15.84 19.57
C LEU A 139 0.34 -14.77 20.41
N ILE A 140 -0.46 -15.20 21.38
CA ILE A 140 -1.01 -14.30 22.37
C ILE A 140 0.18 -13.89 23.26
N SER A 141 0.54 -12.61 23.26
CA SER A 141 1.50 -12.11 24.26
C SER A 141 0.84 -12.24 25.64
N HIS A 142 1.27 -13.22 26.41
CA HIS A 142 0.95 -13.24 27.83
C HIS A 142 1.66 -12.06 28.44
N ASP A 143 0.90 -11.01 28.71
CA ASP A 143 1.31 -9.89 29.56
C ASP A 143 1.84 -10.50 30.86
N LYS A 144 3.17 -10.51 31.01
CA LYS A 144 3.80 -10.84 32.29
C LYS A 144 3.55 -9.65 33.19
N ARG A 145 2.41 -9.70 33.91
CA ARG A 145 2.17 -8.83 35.04
C ARG A 145 3.21 -9.10 36.13
#